data_1c0ad27293060b9c9bb80b9a2057c30b
#
_entry.id   1c0ad27293060b9c9bb80b9a2057c30b
#
_cell.length_a   1.000
_cell.length_b   1.000
_cell.length_c   1.000
_cell.angle_alpha   90.00
_cell.angle_beta   90.00
_cell.angle_gamma   90.00
#
_symmetry.space_group_name_H-M   'P 1'
#
loop_
_entity.id
_entity.type
_entity.pdbx_description
1 polymer ?
#
loop_
_entity_poly.entity_id
_entity_poly.type
_entity_poly.pdbx_seq_one_letter_code
_entity_poly.pdbx_strand_id
1 'polypeptide(L)'
;MIQSYHSPVHRSVLLLALCLALLGLAGCAAGVESDPTPVSQEVSSNPQTLPSATATIGAPTATPLPTATSAPTLTPTAKAEPTATSTPTPWPYVVVIDPGHGGRDLGARRFNDGGRMEYHESTVTLEASLLLRDELESRGFTVVMTREGDYEVAPELRDGGNPSAGDFTLVESQARVDLANAAGGDLLLSIHMNAFEYPDGRRGLDVGGIQTYYCAERSFGDDNHRFAVLVHQTVIEAFLDFAYELQDRGVLEDTYLAAPGSDRRHLILLGPESPRIVRPSQMPGVLSEPLFITHEVEGEMARDPVVLARLAVAYADAIEAFFLGVDPRE
;
A
#
# COMPACT_ATOMS: atom_id res chain seq x y z
N MET A 1 46.84 13.60 13.93
CA MET A 1 45.98 14.60 13.29
C MET A 1 45.05 13.83 12.38
N ILE A 2 43.86 13.53 12.87
CA ILE A 2 42.78 12.86 12.08
C ILE A 2 41.64 13.85 12.07
N GLN A 3 41.37 14.44 10.91
CA GLN A 3 40.26 15.35 10.68
C GLN A 3 39.00 14.53 10.46
N SER A 4 38.04 14.67 11.36
CA SER A 4 36.69 14.11 11.23
C SER A 4 35.84 15.00 10.31
N TYR A 5 35.42 14.46 9.17
CA TYR A 5 34.42 15.05 8.31
C TYR A 5 33.03 14.80 8.92
N HIS A 6 32.39 15.86 9.40
CA HIS A 6 30.97 15.84 9.75
C HIS A 6 30.16 16.22 8.52
N SER A 7 29.39 15.26 8.01
CA SER A 7 28.41 15.45 6.93
C SER A 7 27.15 16.15 7.46
N PRO A 8 26.54 17.09 6.74
CA PRO A 8 25.40 17.89 7.20
C PRO A 8 24.03 17.21 7.05
N VAL A 9 23.97 15.89 6.85
CA VAL A 9 22.72 15.17 6.56
C VAL A 9 21.78 15.03 7.78
N HIS A 10 22.26 15.30 9.00
CA HIS A 10 21.50 15.01 10.25
C HIS A 10 20.47 16.06 10.70
N ARG A 11 20.27 17.16 9.97
CA ARG A 11 19.31 18.21 10.41
C ARG A 11 17.94 18.17 9.75
N SER A 12 17.75 17.47 8.65
CA SER A 12 16.46 17.39 7.94
C SER A 12 15.56 16.25 8.41
N VAL A 13 16.12 15.24 9.10
CA VAL A 13 15.40 14.00 9.50
C VAL A 13 14.52 14.21 10.74
N LEU A 14 14.78 15.22 11.56
CA LEU A 14 14.06 15.40 12.83
C LEU A 14 12.62 15.96 12.68
N LEU A 15 12.23 16.40 11.49
CA LEU A 15 10.89 16.99 11.24
C LEU A 15 9.85 15.98 10.75
N LEU A 16 10.27 14.79 10.27
CA LEU A 16 9.35 13.79 9.69
C LEU A 16 8.54 13.02 10.75
N ALA A 17 9.13 12.79 11.93
CA ALA A 17 8.49 12.02 13.01
C ALA A 17 7.29 12.73 13.67
N LEU A 18 7.10 14.03 13.44
CA LEU A 18 6.06 14.83 14.13
C LEU A 18 4.70 14.79 13.42
N CYS A 19 4.63 14.42 12.15
CA CYS A 19 3.39 14.48 11.37
C CYS A 19 2.43 13.32 11.61
N LEU A 20 2.93 12.12 11.88
CA LEU A 20 2.06 10.94 12.15
C LEU A 20 1.32 11.00 13.51
N ALA A 21 1.79 11.83 14.46
CA ALA A 21 1.16 11.97 15.78
C ALA A 21 0.07 13.06 15.85
N LEU A 22 -0.10 13.91 14.82
CA LEU A 22 -0.98 15.08 14.85
C LEU A 22 -2.29 14.92 14.03
N LEU A 23 -2.45 13.89 13.23
CA LEU A 23 -3.66 13.65 12.43
C LEU A 23 -4.87 13.12 13.23
N GLY A 24 -4.73 12.93 14.53
CA GLY A 24 -5.82 12.46 15.40
C GLY A 24 -6.67 13.54 16.09
N LEU A 25 -6.48 14.84 15.84
CA LEU A 25 -7.04 15.92 16.66
C LEU A 25 -7.81 17.02 15.91
N ALA A 26 -8.39 16.78 14.77
CA ALA A 26 -9.25 17.76 14.10
C ALA A 26 -10.63 17.19 13.77
N GLY A 27 -11.49 17.14 14.76
CA GLY A 27 -12.91 16.86 14.57
C GLY A 27 -13.75 17.45 15.68
N CYS A 28 -14.68 18.32 15.28
CA CYS A 28 -15.80 18.91 16.02
C CYS A 28 -15.62 20.33 16.58
N ALA A 29 -16.04 21.30 15.78
CA ALA A 29 -16.82 22.42 16.28
C ALA A 29 -17.94 22.75 15.27
N ALA A 30 -19.16 22.44 15.64
CA ALA A 30 -20.36 22.83 14.93
C ALA A 30 -20.62 24.31 15.16
N GLY A 31 -20.80 25.08 14.09
CA GLY A 31 -21.34 26.43 14.08
C GLY A 31 -22.43 26.52 13.02
N VAL A 32 -23.65 26.66 13.48
CA VAL A 32 -24.85 26.95 12.68
C VAL A 32 -24.82 28.45 12.32
N GLU A 33 -24.96 28.80 11.04
CA GLU A 33 -25.82 29.97 10.66
C GLU A 33 -25.94 30.17 9.15
N SER A 34 -27.22 30.21 8.74
CA SER A 34 -27.92 31.03 7.73
C SER A 34 -27.48 31.03 6.27
N ASP A 35 -28.40 30.48 5.52
CA ASP A 35 -28.70 30.62 4.09
C ASP A 35 -28.74 32.09 3.61
N PRO A 36 -28.29 32.42 2.41
CA PRO A 36 -29.06 33.27 1.54
C PRO A 36 -29.36 32.67 0.15
N THR A 37 -30.58 32.81 -0.23
CA THR A 37 -31.31 32.60 -1.47
C THR A 37 -30.56 32.86 -2.78
N PRO A 38 -30.94 32.16 -3.87
CA PRO A 38 -30.29 32.25 -5.17
C PRO A 38 -30.80 33.44 -5.98
N VAL A 39 -29.86 34.17 -6.59
CA VAL A 39 -30.15 35.13 -7.65
C VAL A 39 -29.91 34.49 -9.00
N SER A 40 -31.00 34.32 -9.75
CA SER A 40 -30.99 33.90 -11.15
C SER A 40 -30.39 35.02 -12.02
N GLN A 41 -29.37 34.70 -12.82
CA GLN A 41 -29.01 35.48 -13.99
C GLN A 41 -29.10 34.64 -15.24
N GLU A 42 -30.05 35.02 -16.10
CA GLU A 42 -30.18 34.58 -17.48
C GLU A 42 -28.96 34.98 -18.28
N VAL A 43 -28.35 34.06 -19.00
CA VAL A 43 -27.39 34.36 -20.06
C VAL A 43 -27.94 33.85 -21.40
N SER A 44 -28.23 34.85 -22.22
CA SER A 44 -28.70 34.83 -23.59
C SER A 44 -27.89 33.93 -24.48
N SER A 45 -28.58 33.04 -25.20
CA SER A 45 -28.09 32.23 -26.30
C SER A 45 -27.93 33.01 -27.58
N ASN A 46 -26.76 32.98 -28.21
CA ASN A 46 -26.59 33.44 -29.59
C ASN A 46 -25.90 32.34 -30.40
N PRO A 47 -26.55 31.77 -31.43
CA PRO A 47 -25.96 30.70 -32.25
C PRO A 47 -25.12 31.29 -33.38
N GLN A 48 -23.83 31.06 -33.38
CA GLN A 48 -23.00 31.30 -34.57
C GLN A 48 -22.99 30.08 -35.48
N THR A 49 -23.47 30.28 -36.68
CA THR A 49 -23.47 29.34 -37.84
C THR A 49 -22.06 29.19 -38.41
N LEU A 50 -21.57 27.94 -38.48
CA LEU A 50 -20.36 27.56 -39.25
C LEU A 50 -20.70 27.31 -40.73
N PRO A 51 -19.84 27.72 -41.67
CA PRO A 51 -20.08 27.48 -43.10
C PRO A 51 -19.80 26.01 -43.46
N SER A 52 -20.75 25.43 -44.22
CA SER A 52 -20.66 24.08 -44.78
C SER A 52 -19.71 24.11 -46.02
N ALA A 53 -18.61 23.35 -45.95
CA ALA A 53 -17.74 23.10 -47.09
C ALA A 53 -18.20 21.80 -47.74
N THR A 54 -18.77 21.92 -48.97
CA THR A 54 -19.13 20.81 -49.82
C THR A 54 -17.89 20.30 -50.55
N ALA A 55 -17.37 19.12 -50.16
CA ALA A 55 -16.31 18.43 -50.90
C ALA A 55 -16.93 17.46 -51.88
N THR A 56 -16.68 17.72 -53.19
CA THR A 56 -17.06 16.86 -54.28
C THR A 56 -16.12 15.66 -54.33
N ILE A 57 -16.64 14.48 -54.08
CA ILE A 57 -15.90 13.21 -54.15
C ILE A 57 -15.93 12.71 -55.61
N GLY A 58 -14.77 12.73 -56.29
CA GLY A 58 -14.58 12.07 -57.56
C GLY A 58 -14.58 10.54 -57.41
N ALA A 59 -15.28 9.84 -58.29
CA ALA A 59 -15.37 8.38 -58.30
C ALA A 59 -14.01 7.72 -58.59
N PRO A 60 -13.60 6.66 -57.89
CA PRO A 60 -12.39 5.93 -58.19
C PRO A 60 -12.59 4.99 -59.37
N THR A 61 -11.64 5.02 -60.33
CA THR A 61 -11.52 4.11 -61.48
C THR A 61 -11.21 2.69 -60.97
N ALA A 62 -11.97 1.71 -61.46
CA ALA A 62 -11.80 0.30 -61.07
C ALA A 62 -10.48 -0.26 -61.61
N THR A 63 -9.61 -0.72 -60.74
CA THR A 63 -8.41 -1.51 -61.04
C THR A 63 -8.81 -3.00 -61.15
N PRO A 64 -8.33 -3.77 -62.16
CA PRO A 64 -8.70 -5.17 -62.30
C PRO A 64 -8.15 -6.03 -61.15
N LEU A 65 -9.01 -6.93 -60.66
CA LEU A 65 -8.78 -7.90 -59.61
C LEU A 65 -7.70 -8.91 -60.02
N PRO A 66 -6.66 -9.16 -59.21
CA PRO A 66 -5.69 -10.22 -59.48
C PRO A 66 -6.35 -11.61 -59.31
N THR A 67 -6.04 -12.51 -60.22
CA THR A 67 -6.47 -13.91 -60.26
C THR A 67 -6.08 -14.62 -58.95
N ALA A 68 -7.04 -15.32 -58.36
CA ALA A 68 -6.84 -16.07 -57.14
C ALA A 68 -5.81 -17.19 -57.33
N THR A 69 -4.69 -17.08 -56.63
CA THR A 69 -3.74 -18.18 -56.43
C THR A 69 -4.28 -19.07 -55.30
N SER A 70 -4.35 -20.37 -55.57
CA SER A 70 -4.82 -21.37 -54.61
C SER A 70 -4.04 -21.30 -53.28
N ALA A 71 -4.78 -21.11 -52.19
CA ALA A 71 -4.22 -21.11 -50.85
C ALA A 71 -3.65 -22.49 -50.47
N PRO A 72 -2.52 -22.56 -49.76
CA PRO A 72 -2.02 -23.83 -49.23
C PRO A 72 -2.99 -24.38 -48.20
N THR A 73 -3.31 -25.66 -48.29
CA THR A 73 -4.11 -26.42 -47.31
C THR A 73 -3.36 -26.42 -45.98
N LEU A 74 -3.92 -25.75 -44.99
CA LEU A 74 -3.40 -25.79 -43.61
C LEU A 74 -3.66 -27.19 -43.03
N THR A 75 -2.59 -27.93 -42.84
CA THR A 75 -2.63 -29.16 -42.02
C THR A 75 -3.03 -28.75 -40.60
N PRO A 76 -4.03 -29.40 -39.92
CA PRO A 76 -4.38 -29.04 -38.56
C PRO A 76 -3.19 -29.35 -37.64
N THR A 77 -2.59 -28.31 -37.07
CA THR A 77 -1.62 -28.44 -36.01
C THR A 77 -2.33 -29.07 -34.82
N ALA A 78 -1.84 -30.20 -34.34
CA ALA A 78 -2.37 -30.86 -33.15
C ALA A 78 -2.42 -29.82 -32.01
N LYS A 79 -3.62 -29.65 -31.41
CA LYS A 79 -3.83 -28.82 -30.23
C LYS A 79 -2.92 -29.38 -29.13
N ALA A 80 -1.98 -28.57 -28.68
CA ALA A 80 -1.16 -28.92 -27.53
C ALA A 80 -2.08 -29.30 -26.36
N GLU A 81 -1.89 -30.50 -25.83
CA GLU A 81 -2.57 -30.95 -24.64
C GLU A 81 -2.15 -30.04 -23.50
N PRO A 82 -3.06 -29.56 -22.63
CA PRO A 82 -2.67 -28.69 -21.53
C PRO A 82 -1.64 -29.44 -20.67
N THR A 83 -0.47 -28.87 -20.54
CA THR A 83 0.56 -29.34 -19.61
C THR A 83 -0.07 -29.37 -18.23
N ALA A 84 -0.09 -30.54 -17.60
CA ALA A 84 -0.60 -30.66 -16.23
C ALA A 84 0.18 -29.70 -15.33
N THR A 85 -0.49 -28.66 -14.84
CA THR A 85 0.06 -27.75 -13.84
C THR A 85 0.28 -28.59 -12.60
N SER A 86 1.54 -28.84 -12.23
CA SER A 86 1.87 -29.51 -10.98
C SER A 86 1.31 -28.68 -9.83
N THR A 87 0.49 -29.28 -8.98
CA THR A 87 0.07 -28.63 -7.73
C THR A 87 1.33 -28.34 -6.93
N PRO A 88 1.55 -27.10 -6.47
CA PRO A 88 2.72 -26.78 -5.66
C PRO A 88 2.72 -27.63 -4.40
N THR A 89 3.92 -28.02 -3.96
CA THR A 89 4.06 -28.70 -2.66
C THR A 89 3.70 -27.70 -1.57
N PRO A 90 2.76 -28.04 -0.66
CA PRO A 90 2.36 -27.10 0.39
C PRO A 90 3.54 -26.73 1.31
N TRP A 91 3.67 -25.46 1.60
CA TRP A 91 4.57 -24.98 2.64
C TRP A 91 3.99 -25.31 4.02
N PRO A 92 4.80 -25.70 5.01
CA PRO A 92 4.33 -25.99 6.37
C PRO A 92 4.05 -24.73 7.19
N TYR A 93 4.10 -23.53 6.58
CA TYR A 93 4.06 -22.25 7.25
C TYR A 93 2.74 -21.52 7.05
N VAL A 94 2.35 -20.76 8.09
CA VAL A 94 1.20 -19.85 8.08
C VAL A 94 1.70 -18.41 7.98
N VAL A 95 1.35 -17.74 6.89
CA VAL A 95 1.66 -16.31 6.68
C VAL A 95 0.44 -15.49 7.07
N VAL A 96 0.64 -14.52 7.97
CA VAL A 96 -0.39 -13.57 8.33
C VAL A 96 -0.19 -12.29 7.54
N ILE A 97 -1.22 -11.86 6.79
CA ILE A 97 -1.25 -10.59 6.10
C ILE A 97 -2.17 -9.65 6.87
N ASP A 98 -1.66 -8.46 7.19
CA ASP A 98 -2.41 -7.43 7.88
C ASP A 98 -2.62 -6.22 6.96
N PRO A 99 -3.78 -6.09 6.29
CA PRO A 99 -4.13 -4.88 5.57
C PRO A 99 -4.34 -3.74 6.57
N GLY A 100 -3.48 -2.71 6.54
CA GLY A 100 -3.59 -1.57 7.45
C GLY A 100 -4.94 -0.86 7.37
N HIS A 101 -5.37 -0.24 8.47
CA HIS A 101 -6.63 0.51 8.57
C HIS A 101 -7.89 -0.34 8.31
N GLY A 102 -9.03 0.28 8.00
CA GLY A 102 -10.32 -0.37 7.70
C GLY A 102 -11.49 0.17 8.53
N GLY A 103 -12.69 0.03 8.02
CA GLY A 103 -13.90 0.56 8.65
C GLY A 103 -13.86 2.07 8.80
N ARG A 104 -13.95 2.58 10.03
CA ARG A 104 -13.89 4.02 10.32
C ARG A 104 -12.49 4.62 10.18
N ASP A 105 -11.46 3.79 10.25
CA ASP A 105 -10.07 4.22 10.05
C ASP A 105 -9.72 4.15 8.56
N LEU A 106 -9.81 5.26 7.89
CA LEU A 106 -9.48 5.35 6.47
C LEU A 106 -7.96 5.39 6.20
N GLY A 107 -7.14 5.64 7.23
CA GLY A 107 -5.73 5.93 7.04
C GLY A 107 -5.50 7.25 6.30
N ALA A 108 -4.41 7.33 5.56
CA ALA A 108 -4.09 8.47 4.72
C ALA A 108 -5.11 8.61 3.57
N ARG A 109 -5.26 9.85 3.08
CA ARG A 109 -6.27 10.19 2.06
C ARG A 109 -5.64 10.94 0.92
N ARG A 110 -6.00 10.57 -0.30
CA ARG A 110 -5.63 11.30 -1.50
C ARG A 110 -6.77 12.21 -1.94
N PHE A 111 -6.41 13.45 -2.25
CA PHE A 111 -7.35 14.44 -2.76
C PHE A 111 -6.87 14.95 -4.12
N ASN A 112 -7.80 15.18 -5.06
CA ASN A 112 -7.52 15.86 -6.31
C ASN A 112 -7.32 17.38 -6.10
N ASP A 113 -6.99 18.09 -7.17
CA ASP A 113 -6.78 19.54 -7.11
C ASP A 113 -8.02 20.35 -6.74
N GLY A 114 -9.20 19.79 -6.94
CA GLY A 114 -10.49 20.35 -6.51
C GLY A 114 -10.83 20.09 -5.05
N GLY A 115 -9.93 19.45 -4.27
CA GLY A 115 -10.15 19.12 -2.86
C GLY A 115 -11.12 17.96 -2.62
N ARG A 116 -11.53 17.23 -3.66
CA ARG A 116 -12.37 16.04 -3.52
C ARG A 116 -11.48 14.81 -3.22
N MET A 117 -11.84 14.03 -2.21
CA MET A 117 -11.18 12.76 -1.92
C MET A 117 -11.37 11.78 -3.10
N GLU A 118 -10.27 11.25 -3.60
CA GLU A 118 -10.25 10.28 -4.69
C GLU A 118 -10.28 8.85 -4.15
N TYR A 119 -9.45 8.56 -3.17
CA TYR A 119 -9.38 7.29 -2.46
C TYR A 119 -8.64 7.47 -1.11
N HIS A 120 -8.57 6.41 -0.34
CA HIS A 120 -7.91 6.37 0.96
C HIS A 120 -7.10 5.08 1.14
N GLU A 121 -6.18 5.10 2.06
CA GLU A 121 -5.20 4.05 2.31
C GLU A 121 -5.84 2.69 2.57
N SER A 122 -6.88 2.62 3.39
CA SER A 122 -7.49 1.34 3.78
C SER A 122 -8.06 0.54 2.59
N THR A 123 -8.44 1.20 1.49
CA THR A 123 -8.87 0.50 0.26
C THR A 123 -7.67 -0.06 -0.51
N VAL A 124 -6.60 0.69 -0.61
CA VAL A 124 -5.38 0.26 -1.31
C VAL A 124 -4.68 -0.88 -0.59
N THR A 125 -4.56 -0.79 0.74
CA THR A 125 -3.95 -1.85 1.54
C THR A 125 -4.74 -3.15 1.48
N LEU A 126 -6.08 -3.08 1.47
CA LEU A 126 -6.92 -4.26 1.29
C LEU A 126 -6.72 -4.89 -0.10
N GLU A 127 -6.72 -4.08 -1.15
CA GLU A 127 -6.58 -4.55 -2.53
C GLU A 127 -5.21 -5.21 -2.75
N ALA A 128 -4.11 -4.57 -2.31
CA ALA A 128 -2.77 -5.13 -2.36
C ALA A 128 -2.65 -6.44 -1.57
N SER A 129 -3.28 -6.51 -0.39
CA SER A 129 -3.24 -7.68 0.48
C SER A 129 -4.03 -8.86 -0.09
N LEU A 130 -5.17 -8.62 -0.75
CA LEU A 130 -5.94 -9.68 -1.42
C LEU A 130 -5.15 -10.27 -2.59
N LEU A 131 -4.45 -9.45 -3.37
CA LEU A 131 -3.57 -9.91 -4.44
C LEU A 131 -2.40 -10.73 -3.89
N LEU A 132 -1.80 -10.29 -2.77
CA LEU A 132 -0.74 -11.05 -2.10
C LEU A 132 -1.24 -12.39 -1.56
N ARG A 133 -2.43 -12.43 -0.95
CA ARG A 133 -3.04 -13.69 -0.52
C ARG A 133 -3.13 -14.68 -1.67
N ASP A 134 -3.74 -14.24 -2.77
CA ASP A 134 -3.96 -15.11 -3.95
C ASP A 134 -2.62 -15.60 -4.52
N GLU A 135 -1.59 -14.76 -4.55
CA GLU A 135 -0.24 -15.13 -4.99
C GLU A 135 0.41 -16.16 -4.05
N LEU A 136 0.36 -15.95 -2.73
CA LEU A 136 0.93 -16.88 -1.74
C LEU A 136 0.21 -18.23 -1.73
N GLU A 137 -1.11 -18.23 -1.81
CA GLU A 137 -1.91 -19.46 -1.89
C GLU A 137 -1.57 -20.22 -3.17
N SER A 138 -1.35 -19.53 -4.30
CA SER A 138 -0.91 -20.14 -5.56
C SER A 138 0.46 -20.80 -5.45
N ARG A 139 1.34 -20.30 -4.55
CA ARG A 139 2.66 -20.87 -4.22
C ARG A 139 2.59 -21.99 -3.16
N GLY A 140 1.41 -22.24 -2.58
CA GLY A 140 1.18 -23.31 -1.62
C GLY A 140 1.33 -22.91 -0.15
N PHE A 141 1.39 -21.62 0.18
CA PHE A 141 1.35 -21.15 1.56
C PHE A 141 -0.07 -21.22 2.14
N THR A 142 -0.15 -21.38 3.45
CA THR A 142 -1.38 -21.12 4.20
C THR A 142 -1.42 -19.64 4.57
N VAL A 143 -2.48 -18.94 4.17
CA VAL A 143 -2.61 -17.49 4.43
C VAL A 143 -3.76 -17.21 5.38
N VAL A 144 -3.53 -16.32 6.34
CA VAL A 144 -4.55 -15.75 7.22
C VAL A 144 -4.51 -14.24 7.10
N MET A 145 -5.64 -13.62 6.83
CA MET A 145 -5.75 -12.17 6.77
C MET A 145 -6.41 -11.63 8.04
N THR A 146 -5.92 -10.48 8.55
CA THR A 146 -6.56 -9.84 9.71
C THR A 146 -7.92 -9.24 9.33
N ARG A 147 -8.10 -8.82 8.08
CA ARG A 147 -9.38 -8.44 7.47
C ARG A 147 -9.40 -8.77 5.98
N GLU A 148 -10.57 -9.15 5.49
CA GLU A 148 -10.83 -9.43 4.06
C GLU A 148 -11.86 -8.46 3.46
N GLY A 149 -12.19 -7.39 4.17
CA GLY A 149 -13.16 -6.39 3.77
C GLY A 149 -12.92 -5.05 4.46
N ASP A 150 -13.79 -4.07 4.18
CA ASP A 150 -13.74 -2.75 4.80
C ASP A 150 -14.52 -2.77 6.12
N TYR A 151 -13.85 -3.19 7.18
CA TYR A 151 -14.38 -3.24 8.55
C TYR A 151 -13.25 -3.16 9.58
N GLU A 152 -13.59 -2.78 10.82
CA GLU A 152 -12.71 -2.90 11.97
C GLU A 152 -12.49 -4.38 12.33
N VAL A 153 -11.24 -4.75 12.66
CA VAL A 153 -10.91 -6.12 13.08
C VAL A 153 -11.48 -6.40 14.47
N ALA A 154 -11.40 -5.42 15.37
CA ALA A 154 -11.91 -5.54 16.74
C ALA A 154 -13.44 -5.67 16.78
N PRO A 155 -14.00 -6.77 17.33
CA PRO A 155 -15.45 -6.98 17.38
C PRO A 155 -16.19 -5.87 18.11
N GLU A 156 -15.67 -5.38 19.22
CA GLU A 156 -16.26 -4.30 20.01
C GLU A 156 -16.38 -2.97 19.24
N LEU A 157 -15.48 -2.71 18.29
CA LEU A 157 -15.56 -1.53 17.42
C LEU A 157 -16.63 -1.73 16.36
N ARG A 158 -16.68 -2.92 15.78
CA ARG A 158 -17.66 -3.34 14.78
C ARG A 158 -19.09 -3.25 15.30
N ASP A 159 -19.28 -3.63 16.59
CA ASP A 159 -20.57 -3.58 17.28
C ASP A 159 -20.98 -2.17 17.74
N GLY A 160 -20.28 -1.13 17.32
CA GLY A 160 -20.60 0.27 17.58
C GLY A 160 -19.91 0.89 18.77
N GLY A 161 -18.91 0.22 19.36
CA GLY A 161 -18.05 0.80 20.39
C GLY A 161 -17.36 2.09 19.86
N ASN A 162 -17.31 3.11 20.71
CA ASN A 162 -16.72 4.40 20.36
C ASN A 162 -15.72 4.86 21.43
N PRO A 163 -14.56 4.18 21.54
CA PRO A 163 -13.50 4.59 22.45
C PRO A 163 -12.86 5.93 22.02
N SER A 164 -12.02 6.49 22.87
CA SER A 164 -11.16 7.62 22.46
C SER A 164 -10.28 7.23 21.28
N ALA A 165 -9.82 8.20 20.47
CA ALA A 165 -8.99 7.89 19.29
C ALA A 165 -7.72 7.08 19.64
N GLY A 166 -7.11 7.34 20.81
CA GLY A 166 -5.94 6.59 21.28
C GLY A 166 -6.28 5.15 21.67
N ASP A 167 -7.44 4.95 22.28
CA ASP A 167 -7.94 3.63 22.66
C ASP A 167 -8.44 2.87 21.43
N PHE A 168 -9.02 3.56 20.45
CA PHE A 168 -9.41 2.97 19.17
C PHE A 168 -8.23 2.27 18.48
N THR A 169 -7.12 2.98 18.27
CA THR A 169 -5.91 2.41 17.66
C THR A 169 -5.37 1.23 18.47
N LEU A 170 -5.38 1.36 19.82
CA LEU A 170 -4.89 0.29 20.68
C LEU A 170 -5.73 -0.97 20.58
N VAL A 171 -7.06 -0.83 20.65
CA VAL A 171 -8.00 -1.95 20.58
C VAL A 171 -7.95 -2.62 19.21
N GLU A 172 -7.94 -1.82 18.16
CA GLU A 172 -7.91 -2.31 16.77
C GLU A 172 -6.59 -3.05 16.46
N SER A 173 -5.44 -2.45 16.81
CA SER A 173 -4.15 -3.09 16.56
C SER A 173 -3.94 -4.34 17.44
N GLN A 174 -4.43 -4.35 18.68
CA GLN A 174 -4.37 -5.54 19.54
C GLN A 174 -5.23 -6.68 18.99
N ALA A 175 -6.41 -6.39 18.45
CA ALA A 175 -7.27 -7.41 17.83
C ALA A 175 -6.58 -8.08 16.62
N ARG A 176 -5.82 -7.32 15.83
CA ARG A 176 -5.01 -7.85 14.72
C ARG A 176 -3.93 -8.80 15.21
N VAL A 177 -3.21 -8.41 16.26
CA VAL A 177 -2.20 -9.27 16.90
C VAL A 177 -2.82 -10.54 17.50
N ASP A 178 -3.96 -10.41 18.17
CA ASP A 178 -4.66 -11.54 18.77
C ASP A 178 -5.11 -12.55 17.71
N LEU A 179 -5.60 -12.06 16.57
CA LEU A 179 -5.99 -12.90 15.43
C LEU A 179 -4.75 -13.62 14.86
N ALA A 180 -3.65 -12.89 14.64
CA ALA A 180 -2.40 -13.46 14.13
C ALA A 180 -1.87 -14.56 15.06
N ASN A 181 -1.86 -14.32 16.38
CA ASN A 181 -1.44 -15.30 17.38
C ASN A 181 -2.38 -16.52 17.42
N ALA A 182 -3.70 -16.31 17.37
CA ALA A 182 -4.70 -17.37 17.37
C ALA A 182 -4.61 -18.26 16.13
N ALA A 183 -4.19 -17.70 15.01
CA ALA A 183 -3.96 -18.44 13.77
C ALA A 183 -2.69 -19.31 13.82
N GLY A 184 -1.83 -19.11 14.82
CA GLY A 184 -0.52 -19.76 14.89
C GLY A 184 0.39 -19.33 13.74
N GLY A 185 0.37 -18.02 13.41
CA GLY A 185 1.18 -17.47 12.33
C GLY A 185 2.69 -17.66 12.54
N ASP A 186 3.40 -17.97 11.47
CA ASP A 186 4.86 -18.10 11.45
C ASP A 186 5.55 -16.80 11.02
N LEU A 187 4.84 -15.93 10.28
CA LEU A 187 5.33 -14.66 9.77
C LEU A 187 4.18 -13.67 9.61
N LEU A 188 4.42 -12.40 9.96
CA LEU A 188 3.45 -11.31 9.84
C LEU A 188 3.97 -10.22 8.89
N LEU A 189 3.18 -9.88 7.86
CA LEU A 189 3.39 -8.70 7.02
C LEU A 189 2.21 -7.75 7.16
N SER A 190 2.44 -6.56 7.74
CA SER A 190 1.49 -5.46 7.74
C SER A 190 1.77 -4.54 6.56
N ILE A 191 0.74 -4.26 5.76
CA ILE A 191 0.84 -3.44 4.56
C ILE A 191 0.10 -2.13 4.79
N HIS A 192 0.84 -1.03 4.66
CA HIS A 192 0.38 0.33 4.76
C HIS A 192 0.74 1.14 3.51
N MET A 193 0.32 2.38 3.44
CA MET A 193 0.73 3.38 2.44
C MET A 193 1.06 4.68 3.15
N ASN A 194 2.25 5.16 2.94
CA ASN A 194 2.73 6.37 3.59
C ASN A 194 2.03 7.65 3.11
N ALA A 195 2.15 8.71 3.88
CA ALA A 195 1.66 10.03 3.51
C ALA A 195 2.55 11.11 4.11
N PHE A 196 2.59 12.25 3.45
CA PHE A 196 3.28 13.42 3.98
C PHE A 196 2.50 14.70 3.72
N GLU A 197 2.40 15.52 4.77
CA GLU A 197 1.87 16.86 4.71
C GLU A 197 2.87 17.81 5.35
N TYR A 198 3.15 18.94 4.70
CA TYR A 198 4.04 19.94 5.24
C TYR A 198 3.42 20.63 6.46
N PRO A 199 4.23 21.14 7.43
CA PRO A 199 3.71 21.82 8.60
C PRO A 199 2.85 23.05 8.30
N ASP A 200 2.94 23.60 7.11
CA ASP A 200 2.12 24.73 6.61
C ASP A 200 0.80 24.29 5.95
N GLY A 201 0.48 22.99 6.00
CA GLY A 201 -0.73 22.40 5.42
C GLY A 201 -0.65 22.12 3.92
N ARG A 202 0.51 22.35 3.27
CA ARG A 202 0.67 21.96 1.87
C ARG A 202 0.79 20.44 1.74
N ARG A 203 0.17 19.90 0.70
CA ARG A 203 0.33 18.48 0.36
C ARG A 203 1.78 18.17 -0.02
N GLY A 204 2.30 17.06 0.47
CA GLY A 204 3.65 16.56 0.16
C GLY A 204 3.71 15.84 -1.17
N LEU A 205 3.39 16.54 -2.28
CA LEU A 205 3.35 15.96 -3.63
C LEU A 205 4.72 15.52 -4.14
N ASP A 206 5.78 15.98 -3.53
CA ASP A 206 7.19 15.77 -3.83
C ASP A 206 7.90 14.83 -2.83
N VAL A 207 7.16 14.30 -1.86
CA VAL A 207 7.69 13.39 -0.83
C VAL A 207 7.19 11.98 -1.11
N GLY A 208 8.09 11.11 -1.55
CA GLY A 208 7.83 9.73 -1.94
C GLY A 208 8.87 8.75 -1.42
N GLY A 209 8.76 7.48 -1.79
CA GLY A 209 9.72 6.42 -1.51
C GLY A 209 9.21 5.34 -0.56
N ILE A 210 10.05 4.37 -0.26
CA ILE A 210 9.72 3.22 0.59
C ILE A 210 10.36 3.32 1.97
N GLN A 211 9.61 2.91 3.00
CA GLN A 211 10.08 2.63 4.36
C GLN A 211 9.58 1.25 4.80
N THR A 212 10.41 0.52 5.52
CA THR A 212 10.01 -0.76 6.13
C THR A 212 10.41 -0.75 7.59
N TYR A 213 9.44 -1.04 8.46
CA TYR A 213 9.63 -0.99 9.91
C TYR A 213 9.69 -2.38 10.52
N TYR A 214 10.61 -2.57 11.48
CA TYR A 214 10.77 -3.78 12.25
C TYR A 214 11.03 -3.47 13.73
N CYS A 215 10.88 -4.44 14.62
CA CYS A 215 11.25 -4.29 16.01
C CYS A 215 12.46 -5.16 16.34
N ALA A 216 13.57 -4.53 16.74
CA ALA A 216 14.78 -5.24 17.17
C ALA A 216 14.66 -5.81 18.59
N GLU A 217 13.81 -5.24 19.44
CA GLU A 217 13.67 -5.60 20.86
C GLU A 217 12.80 -6.86 21.09
N ARG A 218 12.85 -7.82 20.16
CA ARG A 218 12.17 -9.11 20.27
C ARG A 218 13.18 -10.27 20.31
N SER A 219 12.79 -11.41 20.86
CA SER A 219 13.64 -12.61 20.83
C SER A 219 14.00 -13.08 19.42
N PHE A 220 13.22 -12.69 18.42
CA PHE A 220 13.40 -12.90 16.99
C PHE A 220 13.69 -11.58 16.25
N GLY A 221 14.36 -10.62 16.89
CA GLY A 221 14.68 -9.30 16.31
C GLY A 221 15.57 -9.38 15.08
N ASP A 222 16.49 -10.34 15.03
CA ASP A 222 17.33 -10.60 13.86
C ASP A 222 16.49 -11.11 12.67
N ASP A 223 15.50 -11.96 12.91
CA ASP A 223 14.57 -12.42 11.89
C ASP A 223 13.66 -11.30 11.40
N ASN A 224 13.18 -10.43 12.30
CA ASN A 224 12.44 -9.22 11.93
C ASN A 224 13.27 -8.35 10.99
N HIS A 225 14.54 -8.08 11.34
CA HIS A 225 15.42 -7.27 10.51
C HIS A 225 15.69 -7.92 9.16
N ARG A 226 16.01 -9.22 9.13
CA ARG A 226 16.23 -9.97 7.89
C ARG A 226 15.01 -9.91 6.97
N PHE A 227 13.82 -10.14 7.52
CA PHE A 227 12.59 -10.05 6.76
C PHE A 227 12.31 -8.63 6.26
N ALA A 228 12.56 -7.60 7.08
CA ALA A 228 12.41 -6.21 6.66
C ALA A 228 13.32 -5.84 5.49
N VAL A 229 14.58 -6.32 5.50
CA VAL A 229 15.52 -6.09 4.39
C VAL A 229 15.04 -6.80 3.12
N LEU A 230 14.60 -8.06 3.21
CA LEU A 230 14.05 -8.80 2.06
C LEU A 230 12.86 -8.08 1.45
N VAL A 231 11.85 -7.71 2.27
CA VAL A 231 10.68 -6.95 1.83
C VAL A 231 11.08 -5.64 1.15
N HIS A 232 11.98 -4.89 1.78
CA HIS A 232 12.41 -3.59 1.28
C HIS A 232 13.10 -3.68 -0.08
N GLN A 233 14.02 -4.64 -0.23
CA GLN A 233 14.80 -4.83 -1.45
C GLN A 233 13.93 -5.34 -2.61
N THR A 234 13.11 -6.36 -2.38
CA THR A 234 12.25 -6.91 -3.43
C THR A 234 11.23 -5.89 -3.94
N VAL A 235 10.74 -5.00 -3.07
CA VAL A 235 9.85 -3.92 -3.49
C VAL A 235 10.60 -2.89 -4.34
N ILE A 236 11.79 -2.43 -3.92
CA ILE A 236 12.59 -1.49 -4.72
C ILE A 236 12.87 -2.07 -6.12
N GLU A 237 13.29 -3.33 -6.18
CA GLU A 237 13.58 -4.01 -7.45
C GLU A 237 12.33 -4.13 -8.33
N ALA A 238 11.17 -4.42 -7.73
CA ALA A 238 9.92 -4.54 -8.47
C ALA A 238 9.50 -3.24 -9.17
N PHE A 239 9.81 -2.08 -8.60
CA PHE A 239 9.45 -0.80 -9.20
C PHE A 239 10.33 -0.39 -10.38
N LEU A 240 11.50 -1.01 -10.54
CA LEU A 240 12.32 -0.84 -11.75
C LEU A 240 11.59 -1.33 -13.02
N ASP A 241 10.68 -2.29 -12.89
CA ASP A 241 9.85 -2.78 -14.00
C ASP A 241 8.94 -1.68 -14.59
N PHE A 242 8.64 -0.64 -13.79
CA PHE A 242 7.87 0.54 -14.21
C PHE A 242 8.74 1.72 -14.62
N ALA A 243 10.05 1.52 -14.75
CA ALA A 243 11.02 2.58 -14.94
C ALA A 243 10.91 3.70 -13.88
N TYR A 244 10.52 3.32 -12.65
CA TYR A 244 10.37 4.20 -11.50
C TYR A 244 11.37 3.80 -10.41
N GLU A 245 12.29 4.71 -10.08
CA GLU A 245 13.27 4.52 -9.03
C GLU A 245 12.66 5.03 -7.71
N LEU A 246 12.21 4.10 -6.87
CA LEU A 246 11.73 4.43 -5.53
C LEU A 246 12.84 5.06 -4.70
N GLN A 247 12.56 6.16 -4.04
CA GLN A 247 13.47 6.70 -3.05
C GLN A 247 13.58 5.72 -1.88
N ASP A 248 14.79 5.20 -1.67
CA ASP A 248 15.11 4.39 -0.49
C ASP A 248 15.14 5.28 0.76
N ARG A 249 14.20 5.06 1.68
CA ARG A 249 14.14 5.74 2.98
C ARG A 249 14.57 4.85 4.14
N GLY A 250 14.92 3.61 3.84
CA GLY A 250 15.58 2.66 4.72
C GLY A 250 14.65 1.68 5.42
N VAL A 251 15.31 0.66 5.95
CA VAL A 251 14.77 -0.29 6.92
C VAL A 251 15.02 0.29 8.31
N LEU A 252 13.96 0.55 9.05
CA LEU A 252 13.98 1.34 10.27
C LEU A 252 13.41 0.54 11.45
N GLU A 253 13.99 0.73 12.63
CA GLU A 253 13.34 0.24 13.85
C GLU A 253 12.03 1.00 14.08
N ASP A 254 10.99 0.32 14.57
CA ASP A 254 9.68 0.90 14.83
C ASP A 254 9.72 2.02 15.89
N THR A 255 10.77 2.05 16.71
CA THR A 255 11.09 3.14 17.63
C THR A 255 11.35 4.48 16.94
N TYR A 256 11.68 4.47 15.67
CA TYR A 256 11.87 5.67 14.85
C TYR A 256 10.61 6.54 14.79
N LEU A 257 9.43 5.92 14.88
CA LEU A 257 8.13 6.61 14.86
C LEU A 257 7.76 7.21 16.22
N ALA A 258 8.52 6.92 17.28
CA ALA A 258 8.22 7.38 18.63
C ALA A 258 8.61 8.85 18.82
N ALA A 259 7.68 9.66 19.35
CA ALA A 259 8.04 10.98 19.83
C ALA A 259 8.91 10.86 21.08
N PRO A 260 9.93 11.73 21.25
CA PRO A 260 10.77 11.73 22.45
C PRO A 260 9.94 11.81 23.74
N GLY A 261 10.17 10.88 24.67
CA GLY A 261 9.44 10.79 25.94
C GLY A 261 8.03 10.22 25.86
N SER A 262 7.63 9.71 24.71
CA SER A 262 6.34 9.05 24.51
C SER A 262 6.33 7.66 25.15
N ASP A 263 5.18 7.25 25.72
CA ASP A 263 4.88 5.87 26.09
C ASP A 263 4.60 4.97 24.87
N ARG A 264 4.48 5.59 23.67
CA ARG A 264 4.26 4.93 22.37
C ARG A 264 5.60 4.66 21.71
N ARG A 265 6.45 3.89 22.36
CA ARG A 265 7.79 3.61 21.84
C ARG A 265 7.80 2.66 20.65
N HIS A 266 6.86 1.73 20.62
CA HIS A 266 6.78 0.69 19.59
C HIS A 266 5.41 0.67 18.92
N LEU A 267 5.37 0.16 17.69
CA LEU A 267 4.14 -0.23 17.02
C LEU A 267 3.52 -1.44 17.74
N ILE A 268 2.19 -1.41 17.95
CA ILE A 268 1.49 -2.47 18.69
C ILE A 268 1.63 -3.82 17.99
N LEU A 269 1.68 -3.84 16.66
CA LEU A 269 1.83 -5.06 15.87
C LEU A 269 3.22 -5.70 16.05
N LEU A 270 4.27 -4.91 16.27
CA LEU A 270 5.66 -5.37 16.19
C LEU A 270 6.36 -5.41 17.55
N GLY A 271 5.99 -4.51 18.46
CA GLY A 271 6.73 -4.25 19.68
C GLY A 271 6.69 -5.36 20.72
N PRO A 272 7.60 -5.29 21.72
CA PRO A 272 7.61 -6.20 22.86
C PRO A 272 6.48 -5.89 23.83
N GLU A 273 6.29 -6.79 24.79
CA GLU A 273 5.35 -6.57 25.89
C GLU A 273 5.65 -5.25 26.62
N SER A 274 4.62 -4.47 26.84
CA SER A 274 4.68 -3.17 27.51
C SER A 274 3.31 -2.83 28.10
N PRO A 275 3.17 -1.76 28.88
CA PRO A 275 1.85 -1.32 29.37
C PRO A 275 0.80 -1.09 28.27
N ARG A 276 1.24 -0.83 27.03
CA ARG A 276 0.37 -0.66 25.86
C ARG A 276 0.23 -1.92 25.01
N ILE A 277 1.23 -2.78 25.00
CA ILE A 277 1.28 -4.01 24.18
C ILE A 277 1.17 -5.18 25.15
N VAL A 278 -0.06 -5.47 25.56
CA VAL A 278 -0.30 -6.47 26.63
C VAL A 278 -0.24 -7.92 26.13
N ARG A 279 -0.43 -8.12 24.84
CA ARG A 279 -0.32 -9.42 24.18
C ARG A 279 0.46 -9.21 22.87
N PRO A 280 1.80 -9.25 22.92
CA PRO A 280 2.63 -9.03 21.75
C PRO A 280 2.47 -10.15 20.70
N SER A 281 2.80 -9.84 19.44
CA SER A 281 2.91 -10.84 18.37
C SER A 281 3.85 -11.98 18.80
N GLN A 282 3.53 -13.22 18.45
CA GLN A 282 4.33 -14.40 18.78
C GLN A 282 5.20 -14.87 17.60
N MET A 283 5.23 -14.13 16.52
CA MET A 283 5.96 -14.42 15.28
C MET A 283 6.79 -13.23 14.82
N PRO A 284 7.83 -13.45 14.01
CA PRO A 284 8.51 -12.38 13.30
C PRO A 284 7.54 -11.59 12.43
N GLY A 285 7.77 -10.27 12.32
CA GLY A 285 6.90 -9.44 11.51
C GLY A 285 7.49 -8.08 11.18
N VAL A 286 6.96 -7.47 10.12
CA VAL A 286 7.33 -6.14 9.64
C VAL A 286 6.11 -5.35 9.21
N LEU A 287 6.25 -4.03 9.14
CA LEU A 287 5.28 -3.12 8.51
C LEU A 287 5.95 -2.45 7.32
N SER A 288 5.34 -2.59 6.16
CA SER A 288 5.82 -2.00 4.89
C SER A 288 4.97 -0.80 4.49
N GLU A 289 5.66 0.28 4.13
CA GLU A 289 5.13 1.53 3.58
C GLU A 289 5.74 1.73 2.20
N PRO A 290 5.27 1.03 1.16
CA PRO A 290 5.95 0.95 -0.14
C PRO A 290 5.86 2.23 -0.97
N LEU A 291 4.82 3.05 -0.76
CA LEU A 291 4.49 4.25 -1.54
C LEU A 291 3.88 5.34 -0.66
N PHE A 292 4.07 6.60 -1.07
CA PHE A 292 3.36 7.73 -0.48
C PHE A 292 2.10 8.06 -1.30
N ILE A 293 0.92 7.83 -0.75
CA ILE A 293 -0.32 8.11 -1.49
C ILE A 293 -0.54 9.61 -1.75
N THR A 294 0.12 10.48 -0.98
CA THR A 294 0.11 11.93 -1.19
C THR A 294 1.05 12.39 -2.30
N HIS A 295 2.08 11.60 -2.65
CA HIS A 295 3.02 11.94 -3.72
C HIS A 295 2.33 11.93 -5.09
N GLU A 296 2.75 12.84 -5.99
CA GLU A 296 2.07 13.03 -7.29
C GLU A 296 2.03 11.74 -8.12
N VAL A 297 3.18 11.09 -8.30
CA VAL A 297 3.31 9.87 -9.12
C VAL A 297 2.94 8.63 -8.33
N GLU A 298 3.49 8.44 -7.12
CA GLU A 298 3.27 7.23 -6.33
C GLU A 298 1.81 7.06 -5.93
N GLY A 299 1.10 8.17 -5.72
CA GLY A 299 -0.33 8.11 -5.47
C GLY A 299 -1.15 7.63 -6.67
N GLU A 300 -0.70 7.83 -7.91
CA GLU A 300 -1.33 7.21 -9.08
C GLU A 300 -0.95 5.73 -9.17
N MET A 301 0.30 5.38 -8.89
CA MET A 301 0.78 4.00 -8.85
C MET A 301 0.06 3.16 -7.79
N ALA A 302 -0.24 3.73 -6.63
CA ALA A 302 -0.90 3.05 -5.52
C ALA A 302 -2.34 2.57 -5.83
N ARG A 303 -2.96 3.05 -6.91
CA ARG A 303 -4.28 2.59 -7.39
C ARG A 303 -4.24 1.88 -8.74
N ASP A 304 -3.05 1.69 -9.31
CA ASP A 304 -2.88 0.96 -10.56
C ASP A 304 -2.86 -0.55 -10.26
N PRO A 305 -3.84 -1.33 -10.77
CA PRO A 305 -3.91 -2.76 -10.49
C PRO A 305 -2.68 -3.54 -10.97
N VAL A 306 -1.96 -3.05 -12.00
CA VAL A 306 -0.73 -3.69 -12.48
C VAL A 306 0.40 -3.48 -11.48
N VAL A 307 0.50 -2.27 -10.92
CA VAL A 307 1.48 -1.95 -9.86
C VAL A 307 1.20 -2.76 -8.61
N LEU A 308 -0.07 -2.81 -8.16
CA LEU A 308 -0.45 -3.59 -6.98
C LEU A 308 -0.22 -5.09 -7.16
N ALA A 309 -0.48 -5.64 -8.34
CA ALA A 309 -0.17 -7.04 -8.64
C ALA A 309 1.34 -7.32 -8.60
N ARG A 310 2.16 -6.41 -9.14
CA ARG A 310 3.63 -6.54 -9.08
C ARG A 310 4.17 -6.40 -7.64
N LEU A 311 3.59 -5.51 -6.86
CA LEU A 311 3.89 -5.36 -5.43
C LEU A 311 3.56 -6.64 -4.66
N ALA A 312 2.42 -7.28 -4.93
CA ALA A 312 2.05 -8.55 -4.34
C ALA A 312 3.07 -9.66 -4.64
N VAL A 313 3.53 -9.75 -5.90
CA VAL A 313 4.60 -10.69 -6.28
C VAL A 313 5.89 -10.39 -5.52
N ALA A 314 6.29 -9.12 -5.39
CA ALA A 314 7.50 -8.75 -4.65
C ALA A 314 7.44 -9.16 -3.18
N TYR A 315 6.31 -8.96 -2.52
CA TYR A 315 6.09 -9.41 -1.15
C TYR A 315 6.13 -10.95 -1.04
N ALA A 316 5.53 -11.66 -1.99
CA ALA A 316 5.56 -13.11 -2.01
C ALA A 316 6.99 -13.65 -2.21
N ASP A 317 7.79 -13.00 -3.07
CA ASP A 317 9.21 -13.33 -3.27
C ASP A 317 10.01 -13.13 -1.97
N ALA A 318 9.78 -12.03 -1.24
CA ALA A 318 10.42 -11.77 0.05
C ALA A 318 10.05 -12.82 1.11
N ILE A 319 8.78 -13.20 1.18
CA ILE A 319 8.27 -14.22 2.12
C ILE A 319 8.87 -15.59 1.81
N GLU A 320 8.90 -15.98 0.56
CA GLU A 320 9.51 -17.24 0.12
C GLU A 320 11.02 -17.25 0.42
N ALA A 321 11.73 -16.18 0.09
CA ALA A 321 13.16 -16.02 0.41
C ALA A 321 13.43 -16.09 1.92
N PHE A 322 12.55 -15.52 2.75
CA PHE A 322 12.65 -15.61 4.20
C PHE A 322 12.60 -17.06 4.69
N PHE A 323 11.64 -17.85 4.25
CA PHE A 323 11.51 -19.26 4.67
C PHE A 323 12.56 -20.18 4.05
N LEU A 324 13.13 -19.82 2.90
CA LEU A 324 14.31 -20.48 2.33
C LEU A 324 15.62 -20.15 3.06
N GLY A 325 15.59 -19.23 4.02
CA GLY A 325 16.77 -18.85 4.79
C GLY A 325 17.76 -17.97 4.01
N VAL A 326 17.29 -17.24 2.99
CA VAL A 326 18.12 -16.32 2.21
C VAL A 326 18.64 -15.21 3.13
N ASP A 327 19.96 -14.97 3.08
CA ASP A 327 20.59 -13.81 3.73
C ASP A 327 20.69 -12.67 2.69
N PRO A 328 19.98 -11.56 2.88
CA PRO A 328 19.98 -10.46 1.91
C PRO A 328 21.35 -9.74 1.79
N ARG A 329 22.35 -10.15 2.58
CA ARG A 329 23.72 -9.62 2.54
C ARG A 329 24.65 -10.43 1.62
N GLU A 330 24.23 -11.58 1.16
CA GLU A 330 24.95 -12.47 0.24
C GLU A 330 24.50 -12.28 -1.22
#